data_0093cb61a70ddbab8df2b0e20777dc07
#
_entry.id   0093cb61a70ddbab8df2b0e20777dc07
#
_cell.length_a   1.000
_cell.length_b   1.000
_cell.length_c   1.000
_cell.angle_alpha   90.00
_cell.angle_beta   90.00
_cell.angle_gamma   90.00
#
_symmetry.space_group_name_H-M   'P 1'
#
loop_
_entity.id
_entity.type
_entity.pdbx_description
1 polymer ?
#
loop_
_entity_poly.entity_id
_entity_poly.type
_entity_poly.pdbx_seq_one_letter_code
_entity_poly.pdbx_strand_id
1 'polypeptide(L)'
;MKDKIYHQPNLAKSWFLTLLCFLALCMQSCRDSDTVISSEPEDTGSKAEKGDVMGLYLLNQGNMGSNKATLDYLDLSGDNSENVIYHRNIYSERNPNEIKELGDVGNDIKIYGSKLWMVINCSNKVEVADAYTCKKVAKIDIPNCRYLAFDGGFAYVSAY
;
A
#
# COMPACT_ATOMS: atom_id res chain seq x y z
N MET A 1 -1.42 18.84 -75.39
CA MET A 1 -0.47 18.36 -74.37
C MET A 1 -1.05 18.77 -73.05
N LYS A 2 -1.60 17.84 -72.28
CA LYS A 2 -2.19 18.11 -70.93
C LYS A 2 -1.24 17.49 -69.90
N ASP A 3 -0.53 18.36 -69.19
CA ASP A 3 0.34 17.94 -68.12
C ASP A 3 -0.48 17.53 -66.92
N LYS A 4 -0.37 16.23 -66.54
CA LYS A 4 -0.94 15.69 -65.33
C LYS A 4 -0.02 16.04 -64.15
N ILE A 5 -0.46 17.00 -63.32
CA ILE A 5 0.22 17.28 -62.06
C ILE A 5 -0.09 16.13 -61.08
N TYR A 6 0.85 15.29 -60.79
CA TYR A 6 0.76 14.30 -59.74
C TYR A 6 0.98 14.98 -58.37
N HIS A 7 -0.09 15.04 -57.61
CA HIS A 7 -0.01 15.50 -56.23
C HIS A 7 0.59 14.38 -55.39
N GLN A 8 1.86 14.53 -54.98
CA GLN A 8 2.50 13.60 -54.06
C GLN A 8 1.84 13.78 -52.68
N PRO A 9 1.33 12.70 -52.05
CA PRO A 9 0.81 12.80 -50.69
C PRO A 9 2.01 13.08 -49.76
N ASN A 10 1.84 14.12 -48.92
CA ASN A 10 2.85 14.52 -47.92
C ASN A 10 3.05 13.38 -46.93
N LEU A 11 3.97 12.45 -47.21
CA LEU A 11 4.34 11.35 -46.31
C LEU A 11 4.72 11.86 -44.90
N ALA A 12 5.36 13.03 -44.81
CA ALA A 12 5.73 13.64 -43.54
C ALA A 12 4.51 13.94 -42.63
N LYS A 13 3.38 14.39 -43.22
CA LYS A 13 2.14 14.64 -42.45
C LYS A 13 1.50 13.35 -41.97
N SER A 14 1.59 12.27 -42.78
CA SER A 14 1.04 10.96 -42.40
C SER A 14 1.84 10.35 -41.22
N TRP A 15 3.16 10.46 -41.25
CA TRP A 15 4.02 9.97 -40.17
C TRP A 15 3.83 10.75 -38.86
N PHE A 16 3.60 12.05 -38.95
CA PHE A 16 3.34 12.88 -37.78
C PHE A 16 2.00 12.53 -37.14
N LEU A 17 0.97 12.24 -37.96
CA LEU A 17 -0.36 11.84 -37.46
C LEU A 17 -0.32 10.45 -36.79
N THR A 18 0.41 9.49 -37.35
CA THR A 18 0.57 8.16 -36.74
C THR A 18 1.39 8.20 -35.47
N LEU A 19 2.45 9.02 -35.38
CA LEU A 19 3.22 9.22 -34.18
C LEU A 19 2.39 9.88 -33.06
N LEU A 20 1.55 10.87 -33.42
CA LEU A 20 0.64 11.54 -32.50
C LEU A 20 -0.44 10.59 -31.95
N CYS A 21 -0.99 9.71 -32.78
CA CYS A 21 -1.92 8.66 -32.34
C CYS A 21 -1.26 7.65 -31.42
N PHE A 22 -0.01 7.27 -31.68
CA PHE A 22 0.72 6.34 -30.83
C PHE A 22 1.05 6.97 -29.46
N LEU A 23 1.41 8.25 -29.43
CA LEU A 23 1.62 9.00 -28.19
C LEU A 23 0.32 9.14 -27.36
N ALA A 24 -0.83 9.36 -28.03
CA ALA A 24 -2.12 9.46 -27.36
C ALA A 24 -2.59 8.13 -26.75
N LEU A 25 -2.24 6.99 -27.37
CA LEU A 25 -2.54 5.66 -26.84
C LEU A 25 -1.68 5.29 -25.62
N CYS A 26 -0.47 5.86 -25.49
CA CYS A 26 0.40 5.63 -24.33
C CYS A 26 -0.05 6.39 -23.08
N MET A 27 -0.91 7.40 -23.21
CA MET A 27 -1.40 8.19 -22.09
C MET A 27 -2.59 7.57 -21.36
N GLN A 28 -3.11 6.45 -21.83
CA GLN A 28 -4.25 5.76 -21.19
C GLN A 28 -3.83 4.75 -20.13
N SER A 29 -2.58 4.73 -19.70
CA SER A 29 -2.10 3.85 -18.63
C SER A 29 -2.15 4.50 -17.24
N CYS A 30 -2.90 5.56 -17.03
CA CYS A 30 -3.35 5.92 -15.70
C CYS A 30 -4.52 5.03 -15.35
N ARG A 31 -4.23 3.89 -14.78
CA ARG A 31 -5.20 3.14 -14.02
C ARG A 31 -5.47 3.95 -12.76
N ASP A 32 -6.56 4.71 -12.76
CA ASP A 32 -7.18 5.18 -11.53
C ASP A 32 -7.54 3.95 -10.70
N SER A 33 -6.61 3.58 -9.81
CA SER A 33 -6.87 2.58 -8.77
C SER A 33 -7.66 3.17 -7.61
N ASP A 34 -8.25 4.33 -7.79
CA ASP A 34 -9.27 4.86 -6.91
C ASP A 34 -10.63 4.19 -7.20
N THR A 35 -10.61 2.86 -7.25
CA THR A 35 -11.84 2.13 -6.98
C THR A 35 -12.15 2.45 -5.53
N VAL A 36 -13.09 3.35 -5.34
CA VAL A 36 -13.75 3.58 -4.06
C VAL A 36 -14.17 2.21 -3.56
N ILE A 37 -13.41 1.69 -2.60
CA ILE A 37 -13.89 0.55 -1.83
C ILE A 37 -15.17 1.07 -1.21
N SER A 38 -16.29 0.48 -1.60
CA SER A 38 -17.58 0.77 -1.03
C SER A 38 -17.42 0.82 0.49
N SER A 39 -17.83 1.92 1.10
CA SER A 39 -17.81 2.07 2.56
C SER A 39 -18.95 1.29 3.23
N GLU A 40 -19.63 0.44 2.48
CA GLU A 40 -20.62 -0.46 3.04
C GLU A 40 -19.89 -1.66 3.61
N PRO A 41 -20.06 -1.96 4.91
CA PRO A 41 -19.50 -3.14 5.52
C PRO A 41 -20.14 -4.35 4.85
N GLU A 42 -19.33 -5.18 4.22
CA GLU A 42 -19.75 -6.47 3.71
C GLU A 42 -20.01 -7.38 4.91
N ASP A 43 -21.26 -7.77 5.13
CA ASP A 43 -21.63 -8.70 6.19
C ASP A 43 -21.00 -10.07 5.86
N THR A 44 -19.91 -10.38 6.50
CA THR A 44 -19.20 -11.66 6.33
C THR A 44 -19.93 -12.82 7.00
N GLY A 45 -21.10 -12.59 7.62
CA GLY A 45 -21.98 -13.63 8.17
C GLY A 45 -21.39 -14.42 9.35
N SER A 46 -20.18 -14.11 9.79
CA SER A 46 -19.56 -14.74 10.94
C SER A 46 -19.71 -13.85 12.16
N LYS A 47 -20.57 -14.25 13.09
CA LYS A 47 -20.53 -13.70 14.45
C LYS A 47 -19.19 -14.12 15.05
N ALA A 48 -18.23 -13.17 15.14
CA ALA A 48 -17.09 -13.35 16.00
C ALA A 48 -17.63 -13.55 17.42
N GLU A 49 -17.38 -14.72 17.99
CA GLU A 49 -17.60 -14.86 19.42
C GLU A 49 -16.73 -13.81 20.09
N LYS A 50 -17.29 -13.10 21.09
CA LYS A 50 -16.64 -12.03 21.82
C LYS A 50 -15.43 -12.61 22.57
N GLY A 51 -14.33 -12.78 21.85
CA GLY A 51 -13.01 -13.10 22.38
C GLY A 51 -12.21 -11.80 22.49
N ASP A 52 -11.07 -11.85 23.13
CA ASP A 52 -10.20 -10.70 23.44
C ASP A 52 -9.57 -10.01 22.22
N VAL A 53 -10.16 -10.12 21.03
CA VAL A 53 -9.69 -9.47 19.80
C VAL A 53 -10.24 -8.05 19.76
N MET A 54 -9.37 -7.08 20.00
CA MET A 54 -9.73 -5.67 20.00
C MET A 54 -9.72 -5.04 18.60
N GLY A 55 -9.04 -5.65 17.64
CA GLY A 55 -8.97 -5.13 16.27
C GLY A 55 -8.00 -5.89 15.38
N LEU A 56 -7.89 -5.44 14.13
CA LEU A 56 -7.02 -6.01 13.11
C LEU A 56 -6.16 -4.92 12.48
N TYR A 57 -4.87 -5.16 12.38
CA TYR A 57 -3.97 -4.34 11.57
C TYR A 57 -3.85 -4.90 10.15
N LEU A 58 -3.90 -4.01 9.17
CA LEU A 58 -3.75 -4.31 7.75
C LEU A 58 -2.55 -3.53 7.22
N LEU A 59 -1.49 -4.22 6.84
CA LEU A 59 -0.34 -3.60 6.18
C LEU A 59 -0.57 -3.59 4.67
N ASN A 60 -0.76 -2.41 4.11
CA ASN A 60 -0.91 -2.22 2.67
C ASN A 60 0.47 -2.10 2.02
N GLN A 61 0.69 -2.90 1.00
CA GLN A 61 1.97 -2.94 0.29
C GLN A 61 2.32 -1.58 -0.36
N GLY A 62 1.34 -0.89 -0.91
CA GLY A 62 1.56 0.25 -1.80
C GLY A 62 2.11 -0.18 -3.16
N ASN A 63 2.35 0.79 -4.03
CA ASN A 63 2.99 0.54 -5.33
C ASN A 63 4.51 0.67 -5.18
N MET A 64 5.26 -0.30 -5.71
CA MET A 64 6.73 -0.27 -5.71
C MET A 64 7.27 1.03 -6.32
N GLY A 65 8.19 1.67 -5.65
CA GLY A 65 8.79 2.94 -6.06
C GLY A 65 7.95 4.18 -5.74
N SER A 66 6.75 4.02 -5.16
CA SER A 66 5.86 5.15 -4.83
C SER A 66 5.99 5.65 -3.39
N ASN A 67 6.63 4.89 -2.53
CA ASN A 67 6.76 5.18 -1.09
C ASN A 67 5.38 5.35 -0.40
N LYS A 68 4.43 4.46 -0.71
CA LYS A 68 3.03 4.55 -0.26
C LYS A 68 2.54 3.31 0.49
N ALA A 69 3.41 2.57 1.16
CA ALA A 69 2.97 1.57 2.12
C ALA A 69 2.25 2.26 3.28
N THR A 70 1.10 1.74 3.69
CA THR A 70 0.30 2.27 4.80
C THR A 70 -0.10 1.17 5.77
N LEU A 71 -0.43 1.56 6.98
CA LEU A 71 -1.00 0.68 7.97
C LEU A 71 -2.41 1.14 8.30
N ASP A 72 -3.39 0.27 8.08
CA ASP A 72 -4.77 0.51 8.46
C ASP A 72 -5.14 -0.30 9.70
N TYR A 73 -6.20 0.08 10.38
CA TYR A 73 -6.69 -0.60 11.57
C TYR A 73 -8.21 -0.69 11.57
N LEU A 74 -8.72 -1.88 11.78
CA LEU A 74 -10.13 -2.12 12.06
C LEU A 74 -10.30 -2.25 13.57
N ASP A 75 -11.05 -1.34 14.18
CA ASP A 75 -11.40 -1.40 15.58
C ASP A 75 -12.66 -2.27 15.74
N LEU A 76 -12.49 -3.37 16.46
CA LEU A 76 -13.54 -4.35 16.76
C LEU A 76 -14.00 -4.27 18.22
N SER A 77 -13.51 -3.28 18.99
CA SER A 77 -13.77 -3.16 20.43
C SER A 77 -15.17 -2.67 20.78
N GLY A 78 -15.95 -2.23 19.78
CA GLY A 78 -17.32 -1.75 19.98
C GLY A 78 -18.27 -2.80 20.59
N ASP A 79 -19.22 -2.36 21.40
CA ASP A 79 -20.20 -3.24 22.09
C ASP A 79 -21.14 -3.99 21.12
N ASN A 80 -21.24 -3.57 19.89
CA ASN A 80 -22.03 -4.19 18.83
C ASN A 80 -21.12 -4.55 17.67
N SER A 81 -21.17 -5.83 17.27
CA SER A 81 -20.48 -6.34 16.07
C SER A 81 -20.90 -5.66 14.75
N GLU A 82 -21.84 -4.72 14.81
CA GLU A 82 -22.32 -3.93 13.68
C GLU A 82 -21.53 -2.63 13.45
N ASN A 83 -20.68 -2.22 14.39
CA ASN A 83 -19.93 -0.97 14.31
C ASN A 83 -18.42 -1.21 14.29
N VAL A 84 -17.91 -1.77 13.21
CA VAL A 84 -16.46 -1.79 12.95
C VAL A 84 -16.03 -0.40 12.53
N ILE A 85 -15.10 0.21 13.27
CA ILE A 85 -14.53 1.49 12.89
C ILE A 85 -13.24 1.23 12.11
N TYR A 86 -13.20 1.72 10.87
CA TYR A 86 -12.03 1.59 10.02
C TYR A 86 -11.17 2.86 10.05
N HIS A 87 -9.93 2.71 10.51
CA HIS A 87 -8.93 3.77 10.55
C HIS A 87 -7.93 3.58 9.40
N ARG A 88 -8.00 4.45 8.41
CA ARG A 88 -7.05 4.45 7.29
C ARG A 88 -5.76 5.14 7.70
N ASN A 89 -4.63 4.52 7.36
CA ASN A 89 -3.28 5.04 7.64
C ASN A 89 -3.05 5.44 9.10
N ILE A 90 -3.46 4.55 10.02
CA ILE A 90 -3.38 4.75 11.47
C ILE A 90 -1.94 5.07 11.94
N TYR A 91 -0.91 4.50 11.27
CA TYR A 91 0.47 4.78 11.64
C TYR A 91 0.82 6.26 11.47
N SER A 92 0.47 6.87 10.34
CA SER A 92 0.70 8.29 10.10
C SER A 92 -0.11 9.18 11.05
N GLU A 93 -1.36 8.80 11.34
CA GLU A 93 -2.22 9.52 12.30
C GLU A 93 -1.60 9.55 13.69
N ARG A 94 -1.09 8.43 14.18
CA ARG A 94 -0.53 8.30 15.53
C ARG A 94 0.90 8.83 15.65
N ASN A 95 1.59 9.07 14.52
CA ASN A 95 2.97 9.52 14.46
C ASN A 95 3.12 10.80 13.60
N PRO A 96 2.42 11.90 13.92
CA PRO A 96 2.35 13.08 13.06
C PRO A 96 3.70 13.80 12.86
N ASN A 97 4.66 13.55 13.75
CA ASN A 97 6.02 14.11 13.67
C ASN A 97 7.00 13.23 12.89
N GLU A 98 6.58 12.03 12.49
CA GLU A 98 7.37 11.14 11.65
C GLU A 98 7.14 11.43 10.17
N ILE A 99 7.89 10.76 9.29
CA ILE A 99 7.65 10.81 7.85
C ILE A 99 6.23 10.27 7.59
N LYS A 100 5.43 11.02 6.84
CA LYS A 100 4.00 10.74 6.60
C LYS A 100 3.72 9.32 6.10
N GLU A 101 4.63 8.76 5.33
CA GLU A 101 4.45 7.46 4.73
C GLU A 101 5.28 6.41 5.48
N LEU A 102 4.71 5.24 5.68
CA LEU A 102 5.39 4.13 6.35
C LEU A 102 6.64 3.68 5.58
N GLY A 103 6.63 3.84 4.26
CA GLY A 103 7.75 3.56 3.37
C GLY A 103 7.30 2.95 2.04
N ASP A 104 8.21 2.25 1.38
CA ASP A 104 7.97 1.62 0.09
C ASP A 104 7.94 0.09 0.24
N VAL A 105 6.85 -0.52 -0.19
CA VAL A 105 6.54 -1.96 -0.15
C VAL A 105 6.46 -2.55 1.27
N GLY A 106 5.28 -2.47 1.87
CA GLY A 106 4.93 -3.24 3.08
C GLY A 106 4.85 -4.73 2.76
N ASN A 107 5.67 -5.56 3.40
CA ASN A 107 5.85 -6.96 3.02
C ASN A 107 5.37 -7.97 4.06
N ASP A 108 5.57 -7.70 5.33
CA ASP A 108 5.16 -8.58 6.43
C ASP A 108 4.80 -7.77 7.67
N ILE A 109 3.86 -8.28 8.45
CA ILE A 109 3.43 -7.66 9.70
C ILE A 109 3.18 -8.73 10.75
N LYS A 110 3.67 -8.50 11.96
CA LYS A 110 3.45 -9.41 13.09
C LYS A 110 3.37 -8.66 14.41
N ILE A 111 2.56 -9.19 15.32
CA ILE A 111 2.58 -8.77 16.72
C ILE A 111 3.41 -9.78 17.51
N TYR A 112 4.36 -9.28 18.29
CA TYR A 112 5.13 -10.08 19.24
C TYR A 112 5.30 -9.31 20.55
N GLY A 113 4.77 -9.88 21.63
CA GLY A 113 4.59 -9.18 22.89
C GLY A 113 3.65 -7.98 22.73
N SER A 114 4.06 -6.82 23.22
CA SER A 114 3.33 -5.56 23.09
C SER A 114 3.72 -4.76 21.85
N LYS A 115 4.44 -5.35 20.91
CA LYS A 115 5.00 -4.63 19.75
C LYS A 115 4.45 -5.14 18.43
N LEU A 116 4.18 -4.20 17.53
CA LEU A 116 3.80 -4.39 16.15
C LEU A 116 5.06 -4.20 15.28
N TRP A 117 5.43 -5.22 14.55
CA TRP A 117 6.61 -5.26 13.69
C TRP A 117 6.17 -5.26 12.24
N MET A 118 6.71 -4.35 11.45
CA MET A 118 6.35 -4.16 10.04
C MET A 118 7.61 -4.17 9.18
N VAL A 119 7.66 -5.08 8.22
CA VAL A 119 8.75 -5.16 7.24
C VAL A 119 8.41 -4.26 6.07
N ILE A 120 9.27 -3.29 5.79
CA ILE A 120 9.13 -2.35 4.68
C ILE A 120 10.30 -2.57 3.72
N ASN A 121 10.07 -3.46 2.77
CA ASN A 121 11.13 -4.09 1.95
C ASN A 121 11.97 -3.09 1.16
N CYS A 122 11.35 -2.31 0.26
CA CYS A 122 12.10 -1.38 -0.60
C CYS A 122 12.61 -0.15 0.17
N SER A 123 12.16 0.06 1.39
CA SER A 123 12.75 1.04 2.31
C SER A 123 13.84 0.45 3.18
N ASN A 124 14.19 -0.84 3.01
CA ASN A 124 15.28 -1.51 3.72
C ASN A 124 15.18 -1.39 5.25
N LYS A 125 13.98 -1.53 5.80
CA LYS A 125 13.76 -1.36 7.24
C LYS A 125 12.69 -2.28 7.80
N VAL A 126 12.81 -2.53 9.09
CA VAL A 126 11.72 -3.00 9.94
C VAL A 126 11.30 -1.85 10.84
N GLU A 127 10.04 -1.44 10.73
CA GLU A 127 9.45 -0.45 11.61
C GLU A 127 8.78 -1.15 12.78
N VAL A 128 8.99 -0.65 14.00
CA VAL A 128 8.43 -1.22 15.21
C VAL A 128 7.58 -0.19 15.92
N ALA A 129 6.33 -0.52 16.18
CA ALA A 129 5.39 0.31 16.90
C ALA A 129 4.87 -0.42 18.15
N ASP A 130 4.29 0.31 19.07
CA ASP A 130 3.51 -0.25 20.16
C ASP A 130 2.18 -0.80 19.60
N ALA A 131 1.83 -2.03 19.93
CA ALA A 131 0.69 -2.71 19.35
C ALA A 131 -0.68 -2.15 19.78
N TYR A 132 -0.74 -1.39 20.87
CA TYR A 132 -2.00 -0.78 21.36
C TYR A 132 -2.20 0.64 20.87
N THR A 133 -1.11 1.42 20.83
CA THR A 133 -1.19 2.84 20.52
C THR A 133 -0.78 3.17 19.09
N CYS A 134 -0.18 2.21 18.39
CA CYS A 134 0.45 2.37 17.07
C CYS A 134 1.56 3.45 17.03
N LYS A 135 2.07 3.86 18.19
CA LYS A 135 3.17 4.82 18.28
C LYS A 135 4.49 4.13 17.97
N LYS A 136 5.33 4.80 17.20
CA LYS A 136 6.66 4.33 16.86
C LYS A 136 7.50 4.06 18.11
N VAL A 137 8.15 2.92 18.12
CA VAL A 137 9.09 2.49 19.18
C VAL A 137 10.51 2.48 18.65
N ALA A 138 10.72 1.89 17.47
CA ALA A 138 12.04 1.75 16.87
C ALA A 138 11.96 1.62 15.35
N LYS A 139 13.12 1.83 14.71
CA LYS A 139 13.38 1.50 13.32
C LYS A 139 14.69 0.71 13.27
N ILE A 140 14.70 -0.38 12.53
CA ILE A 140 15.87 -1.25 12.34
C ILE A 140 16.16 -1.27 10.85
N ASP A 141 17.33 -0.82 10.44
CA ASP A 141 17.73 -0.80 9.03
C ASP A 141 18.26 -2.19 8.66
N ILE A 142 17.57 -2.88 7.76
CA ILE A 142 17.92 -4.21 7.25
C ILE A 142 17.73 -4.21 5.73
N PRO A 143 18.81 -4.21 4.95
CA PRO A 143 18.72 -4.24 3.50
C PRO A 143 17.95 -5.47 3.00
N ASN A 144 17.05 -5.25 2.02
CA ASN A 144 16.28 -6.31 1.36
C ASN A 144 15.50 -7.23 2.31
N CYS A 145 15.05 -6.73 3.46
CA CYS A 145 14.27 -7.50 4.43
C CYS A 145 12.93 -7.97 3.82
N ARG A 146 12.48 -9.18 4.20
CA ARG A 146 11.29 -9.83 3.63
C ARG A 146 10.26 -10.28 4.66
N TYR A 147 10.64 -11.13 5.57
CA TYR A 147 9.72 -11.77 6.50
C TYR A 147 10.28 -11.79 7.91
N LEU A 148 9.37 -11.85 8.87
CA LEU A 148 9.67 -11.93 10.29
C LEU A 148 9.24 -13.29 10.87
N ALA A 149 10.06 -13.81 11.78
CA ALA A 149 9.68 -14.87 12.69
C ALA A 149 10.19 -14.53 14.09
N PHE A 150 9.58 -15.11 15.11
CA PHE A 150 9.96 -14.86 16.51
C PHE A 150 10.07 -16.19 17.25
N ASP A 151 11.10 -16.33 18.05
CA ASP A 151 11.28 -17.44 18.96
C ASP A 151 12.22 -17.05 20.12
N GLY A 152 11.94 -17.53 21.33
CA GLY A 152 12.80 -17.37 22.51
C GLY A 152 13.20 -15.93 22.85
N GLY A 153 12.37 -14.93 22.51
CA GLY A 153 12.67 -13.51 22.72
C GLY A 153 13.51 -12.87 21.62
N PHE A 154 13.80 -13.59 20.55
CA PHE A 154 14.52 -13.09 19.38
C PHE A 154 13.59 -12.85 18.20
N ALA A 155 13.94 -11.83 17.40
CA ALA A 155 13.33 -11.56 16.10
C ALA A 155 14.28 -12.04 14.99
N TYR A 156 13.78 -12.86 14.10
CA TYR A 156 14.51 -13.36 12.93
C TYR A 156 13.93 -12.68 11.68
N VAL A 157 14.80 -12.06 10.89
CA VAL A 157 14.41 -11.37 9.68
C VAL A 157 15.09 -12.02 8.48
N SER A 158 14.30 -12.52 7.52
CA SER A 158 14.88 -12.97 6.26
C SER A 158 15.21 -11.77 5.38
N ALA A 159 16.34 -11.81 4.71
CA ALA A 159 16.82 -10.82 3.76
C ALA A 159 17.61 -11.50 2.64
N TYR A 160 17.78 -10.83 1.46
CA TYR A 160 18.65 -11.32 0.38
C TYR A 160 19.40 -10.19 -0.32
#